data_b687a3ccde393105d6b3c7426123651c
#
_entry.id   b687a3ccde393105d6b3c7426123651c
#
_cell.length_a   1.000
_cell.length_b   1.000
_cell.length_c   1.000
_cell.angle_alpha   90.00
_cell.angle_beta   90.00
_cell.angle_gamma   90.00
#
_symmetry.space_group_name_H-M   'P 1'
#
loop_
_entity.id
_entity.type
_entity.pdbx_description
1 polymer ?
#
loop_
_entity_poly.entity_id
_entity_poly.type
_entity_poly.pdbx_seq_one_letter_code
_entity_poly.pdbx_strand_id
1 'polypeptide(L)'
;MAAEEYRWMGKPLKIGELEAEVPIIQGGMGVGISRSSLAGAVAKEGGVGIISTAQIGYDEDGFEEDQAGCNRLAIRRHLARAKEIACGNGLIGVNIMVALKHYKEHVKEAVAAGADVIISGAGLPMNLPELVGETCRTKIAPIVSSKRATQLILKMWDHHYKRTADFIVIEGPKAGGHLGFSDEQLKDVGAIDFDGEVQQIIACKRAYEEKFEREIPVIVAGGIYDGTDIRHALELGADGVQIASRFVATKECDASEAYKQAYIQAKDEDIEIIKSPVGMPGRALRNAFLERIKGSKQSILKCYNCLEKCNPAKVPYCITKALIDAVKGDVKNGLVFCGANTGRIHEMTTVHQLMQELIAETAV
;
A
#
# COMPACT_ATOMS: atom_id res chain seq x y z
N MET A 1 32.22 -9.84 14.56
CA MET A 1 32.46 -8.74 13.62
C MET A 1 31.16 -7.97 13.59
N ALA A 2 31.16 -6.66 13.87
CA ALA A 2 29.99 -5.83 13.63
C ALA A 2 29.71 -5.89 12.11
N ALA A 3 28.46 -6.18 11.72
CA ALA A 3 28.07 -6.09 10.32
C ALA A 3 28.31 -4.64 9.88
N GLU A 4 28.94 -4.44 8.72
CA GLU A 4 29.02 -3.10 8.13
C GLU A 4 27.60 -2.61 7.88
N GLU A 5 27.23 -1.47 8.47
CA GLU A 5 25.95 -0.82 8.20
C GLU A 5 26.07 -0.07 6.86
N TYR A 6 25.27 -0.46 5.90
CA TYR A 6 25.16 0.23 4.61
C TYR A 6 24.30 1.48 4.77
N ARG A 7 24.77 2.59 4.21
CA ARG A 7 24.03 3.87 4.15
C ARG A 7 23.57 4.12 2.73
N TRP A 8 22.39 4.68 2.61
CA TRP A 8 21.92 5.16 1.33
C TRP A 8 22.83 6.28 0.79
N MET A 9 23.41 6.08 -0.38
CA MET A 9 24.34 7.03 -1.01
C MET A 9 23.68 7.83 -2.15
N GLY A 10 22.43 7.51 -2.49
CA GLY A 10 21.67 8.20 -3.52
C GLY A 10 20.98 9.47 -2.98
N LYS A 11 20.10 10.03 -3.80
CA LYS A 11 19.28 11.18 -3.38
C LYS A 11 18.22 10.73 -2.37
N PRO A 12 17.97 11.50 -1.30
CA PRO A 12 16.84 11.26 -0.41
C PRO A 12 15.52 11.52 -1.15
N LEU A 13 14.44 10.90 -0.68
CA LEU A 13 13.09 11.20 -1.17
C LEU A 13 12.59 12.49 -0.52
N LYS A 14 12.39 13.53 -1.35
CA LYS A 14 11.83 14.82 -0.92
C LYS A 14 10.38 14.95 -1.37
N ILE A 15 9.48 15.24 -0.44
CA ILE A 15 8.06 15.47 -0.69
C ILE A 15 7.68 16.83 -0.11
N GLY A 16 7.85 17.89 -0.89
CA GLY A 16 7.81 19.25 -0.38
C GLY A 16 8.89 19.51 0.67
N GLU A 17 8.48 19.91 1.87
CA GLU A 17 9.40 20.10 3.02
C GLU A 17 9.73 18.81 3.80
N LEU A 18 9.09 17.70 3.46
CA LEU A 18 9.36 16.40 4.09
C LEU A 18 10.49 15.67 3.35
N GLU A 19 11.31 14.95 4.12
CA GLU A 19 12.43 14.18 3.58
C GLU A 19 12.51 12.81 4.26
N ALA A 20 12.71 11.76 3.47
CA ALA A 20 13.12 10.44 3.92
C ALA A 20 14.50 10.13 3.34
N GLU A 21 15.45 9.78 4.21
CA GLU A 21 16.84 9.50 3.80
C GLU A 21 16.90 8.37 2.76
N VAL A 22 16.10 7.32 2.98
CA VAL A 22 16.02 6.16 2.10
C VAL A 22 14.73 6.23 1.28
N PRO A 23 14.80 6.28 -0.08
CA PRO A 23 13.64 6.45 -0.95
C PRO A 23 12.84 5.14 -1.12
N ILE A 24 12.63 4.43 -0.03
CA ILE A 24 11.85 3.19 0.03
C ILE A 24 10.61 3.45 0.88
N ILE A 25 9.44 3.26 0.26
CA ILE A 25 8.14 3.28 0.93
C ILE A 25 7.73 1.84 1.19
N GLN A 26 7.46 1.50 2.45
CA GLN A 26 6.75 0.25 2.74
C GLN A 26 5.27 0.46 2.43
N GLY A 27 4.74 -0.25 1.44
CA GLY A 27 3.36 -0.12 0.99
C GLY A 27 2.33 -0.54 2.06
N GLY A 28 1.24 0.22 2.17
CA GLY A 28 0.18 -0.08 3.12
C GLY A 28 -0.57 -1.38 2.78
N MET A 29 -0.62 -2.31 3.72
CA MET A 29 -1.23 -3.63 3.57
C MET A 29 -2.34 -3.84 4.61
N GLY A 30 -3.57 -3.94 4.15
CA GLY A 30 -4.75 -4.24 4.98
C GLY A 30 -5.20 -5.70 4.81
N VAL A 31 -5.93 -6.24 5.75
CA VAL A 31 -6.32 -5.71 7.06
C VAL A 31 -5.26 -6.11 8.08
N GLY A 32 -4.77 -5.14 8.88
CA GLY A 32 -3.93 -5.44 10.03
C GLY A 32 -2.49 -5.93 9.75
N ILE A 33 -2.04 -5.96 8.49
CA ILE A 33 -0.70 -6.43 8.11
C ILE A 33 0.33 -5.34 8.36
N SER A 34 0.06 -4.10 7.91
CA SER A 34 0.91 -2.95 8.21
C SER A 34 0.22 -2.01 9.19
N ARG A 35 0.64 -2.05 10.42
CA ARG A 35 0.24 -1.16 11.51
C ARG A 35 1.47 -0.43 12.07
N SER A 36 1.43 -0.08 13.34
CA SER A 36 2.47 0.72 13.98
C SER A 36 3.82 0.05 14.09
N SER A 37 3.87 -1.27 14.27
CA SER A 37 5.14 -1.97 14.45
C SER A 37 5.95 -1.95 13.16
N LEU A 38 5.34 -2.40 12.07
CA LEU A 38 5.99 -2.42 10.77
C LEU A 38 6.32 -1.01 10.26
N ALA A 39 5.32 -0.12 10.24
CA ALA A 39 5.52 1.23 9.70
C ALA A 39 6.56 2.01 10.51
N GLY A 40 6.52 1.92 11.84
CA GLY A 40 7.49 2.56 12.71
C GLY A 40 8.92 2.03 12.52
N ALA A 41 9.06 0.71 12.34
CA ALA A 41 10.36 0.10 12.09
C ALA A 41 10.98 0.57 10.76
N VAL A 42 10.17 0.65 9.68
CA VAL A 42 10.65 1.14 8.38
C VAL A 42 11.06 2.62 8.46
N ALA A 43 10.26 3.45 9.12
CA ALA A 43 10.62 4.86 9.30
C ALA A 43 11.89 5.01 10.14
N LYS A 44 12.09 4.17 11.17
CA LYS A 44 13.30 4.16 11.97
C LYS A 44 14.57 3.92 11.13
N GLU A 45 14.46 3.14 10.06
CA GLU A 45 15.55 2.90 9.09
C GLU A 45 15.64 4.00 8.00
N GLY A 46 15.01 5.16 8.20
CA GLY A 46 15.07 6.30 7.29
C GLY A 46 14.11 6.23 6.09
N GLY A 47 13.31 5.19 5.95
CA GLY A 47 12.32 5.04 4.90
C GLY A 47 10.96 5.68 5.22
N VAL A 48 9.93 5.32 4.47
CA VAL A 48 8.54 5.77 4.68
C VAL A 48 7.67 4.59 5.10
N GLY A 49 7.24 4.56 6.35
CA GLY A 49 6.36 3.53 6.88
C GLY A 49 4.88 3.88 6.69
N ILE A 50 4.10 2.99 6.07
CA ILE A 50 2.69 3.23 5.74
C ILE A 50 1.78 2.27 6.50
N ILE A 51 0.87 2.84 7.27
CA ILE A 51 -0.19 2.13 7.98
C ILE A 51 -1.40 2.00 7.05
N SER A 52 -1.95 0.78 6.90
CA SER A 52 -3.22 0.61 6.20
C SER A 52 -4.39 0.85 7.13
N THR A 53 -5.31 1.74 6.74
CA THR A 53 -6.50 2.08 7.56
C THR A 53 -7.68 1.14 7.34
N ALA A 54 -7.59 0.19 6.39
CA ALA A 54 -8.66 -0.74 6.08
C ALA A 54 -8.97 -1.63 7.29
N GLN A 55 -10.10 -1.38 7.95
CA GLN A 55 -10.58 -2.09 9.15
C GLN A 55 -9.49 -2.24 10.23
N ILE A 56 -8.69 -1.20 10.40
CA ILE A 56 -7.51 -1.21 11.28
C ILE A 56 -7.86 -1.49 12.74
N GLY A 57 -9.08 -1.18 13.18
CA GLY A 57 -9.60 -1.41 14.52
C GLY A 57 -10.24 -2.78 14.73
N TYR A 58 -10.00 -3.76 13.86
CA TYR A 58 -10.68 -5.07 13.88
C TYR A 58 -10.47 -5.89 15.16
N ASP A 59 -9.52 -5.54 15.98
CA ASP A 59 -9.20 -6.15 17.28
C ASP A 59 -9.47 -5.23 18.48
N GLU A 60 -10.11 -4.06 18.25
CA GLU A 60 -10.61 -3.21 19.33
C GLU A 60 -11.87 -3.80 19.95
N ASP A 61 -12.01 -3.62 21.26
CA ASP A 61 -13.25 -3.95 21.95
C ASP A 61 -14.43 -3.17 21.38
N GLY A 62 -15.54 -3.84 21.11
CA GLY A 62 -16.73 -3.23 20.51
C GLY A 62 -16.65 -3.00 19.01
N PHE A 63 -15.64 -3.54 18.31
CA PHE A 63 -15.53 -3.40 16.86
C PHE A 63 -16.76 -3.93 16.09
N GLU A 64 -17.41 -4.93 16.61
CA GLU A 64 -18.58 -5.49 15.97
C GLU A 64 -19.80 -4.58 16.02
N GLU A 65 -19.88 -3.70 17.03
CA GLU A 65 -20.95 -2.75 17.27
C GLU A 65 -20.68 -1.37 16.65
N ASP A 66 -19.43 -0.87 16.76
CA ASP A 66 -19.01 0.43 16.22
C ASP A 66 -17.67 0.35 15.48
N GLN A 67 -17.71 -0.20 14.27
CA GLN A 67 -16.51 -0.31 13.42
C GLN A 67 -15.90 1.05 13.08
N ALA A 68 -16.74 2.07 12.85
CA ALA A 68 -16.27 3.39 12.50
C ALA A 68 -15.52 4.05 13.66
N GLY A 69 -16.04 3.96 14.88
CA GLY A 69 -15.39 4.45 16.10
C GLY A 69 -14.07 3.73 16.38
N CYS A 70 -14.10 2.39 16.34
CA CYS A 70 -12.89 1.56 16.53
C CYS A 70 -11.81 1.86 15.51
N ASN A 71 -12.17 2.01 14.22
CA ASN A 71 -11.20 2.36 13.19
C ASN A 71 -10.57 3.75 13.42
N ARG A 72 -11.36 4.77 13.80
CA ARG A 72 -10.83 6.10 14.13
C ARG A 72 -9.88 6.05 15.33
N LEU A 73 -10.25 5.35 16.40
CA LEU A 73 -9.40 5.17 17.58
C LEU A 73 -8.08 4.48 17.20
N ALA A 74 -8.16 3.40 16.44
CA ALA A 74 -7.00 2.64 15.99
C ALA A 74 -6.07 3.47 15.07
N ILE A 75 -6.60 4.30 14.16
CA ILE A 75 -5.79 5.21 13.31
C ILE A 75 -4.93 6.12 14.19
N ARG A 76 -5.53 6.80 15.19
CA ARG A 76 -4.78 7.67 16.13
C ARG A 76 -3.70 6.91 16.87
N ARG A 77 -4.09 5.78 17.48
CA ARG A 77 -3.21 4.97 18.31
C ARG A 77 -2.01 4.44 17.50
N HIS A 78 -2.26 3.90 16.32
CA HIS A 78 -1.20 3.34 15.50
C HIS A 78 -0.29 4.40 14.91
N LEU A 79 -0.81 5.57 14.50
CA LEU A 79 0.03 6.69 14.04
C LEU A 79 0.94 7.20 15.17
N ALA A 80 0.41 7.43 16.37
CA ALA A 80 1.20 7.86 17.53
C ALA A 80 2.29 6.82 17.87
N ARG A 81 1.92 5.54 17.93
CA ARG A 81 2.87 4.46 18.24
C ARG A 81 3.95 4.28 17.16
N ALA A 82 3.60 4.40 15.88
CA ALA A 82 4.58 4.31 14.80
C ALA A 82 5.62 5.47 14.89
N LYS A 83 5.18 6.68 15.20
CA LYS A 83 6.07 7.83 15.42
C LYS A 83 7.00 7.65 16.63
N GLU A 84 6.50 7.04 17.70
CA GLU A 84 7.36 6.67 18.84
C GLU A 84 8.45 5.68 18.43
N ILE A 85 8.10 4.63 17.66
CA ILE A 85 9.05 3.62 17.20
C ILE A 85 10.07 4.22 16.22
N ALA A 86 9.63 5.11 15.36
CA ALA A 86 10.49 5.80 14.38
C ALA A 86 11.55 6.70 15.04
N CYS A 87 11.33 7.15 16.29
CA CYS A 87 12.26 8.00 17.04
C CYS A 87 12.66 9.29 16.28
N GLY A 88 11.78 9.84 15.47
CA GLY A 88 12.02 11.05 14.67
C GLY A 88 12.72 10.81 13.33
N ASN A 89 13.00 9.57 12.97
CA ASN A 89 13.56 9.22 11.67
C ASN A 89 12.43 8.95 10.64
N GLY A 90 12.77 9.09 9.35
CA GLY A 90 11.88 8.76 8.24
C GLY A 90 10.52 9.45 8.32
N LEU A 91 9.53 8.90 7.62
CA LEU A 91 8.17 9.44 7.56
C LEU A 91 7.15 8.36 7.92
N ILE A 92 6.04 8.77 8.57
CA ILE A 92 4.91 7.89 8.89
C ILE A 92 3.66 8.38 8.16
N GLY A 93 3.11 7.52 7.32
CA GLY A 93 1.89 7.80 6.59
C GLY A 93 0.83 6.74 6.71
N VAL A 94 -0.25 6.96 5.97
CA VAL A 94 -1.35 6.02 5.87
C VAL A 94 -1.72 5.72 4.42
N ASN A 95 -2.18 4.49 4.18
CA ASN A 95 -2.87 4.11 2.95
C ASN A 95 -4.38 4.06 3.22
N ILE A 96 -5.17 4.76 2.41
CA ILE A 96 -6.63 4.83 2.55
C ILE A 96 -7.28 4.49 1.21
N MET A 97 -8.02 3.39 1.17
CA MET A 97 -8.74 2.96 -0.04
C MET A 97 -9.97 3.85 -0.28
N VAL A 98 -10.10 4.41 -1.48
CA VAL A 98 -11.27 5.21 -1.90
C VAL A 98 -12.57 4.42 -1.79
N ALA A 99 -12.52 3.11 -2.00
CA ALA A 99 -13.68 2.22 -1.93
C ALA A 99 -14.27 2.04 -0.52
N LEU A 100 -13.58 2.49 0.54
CA LEU A 100 -14.08 2.37 1.92
C LEU A 100 -15.29 3.28 2.14
N LYS A 101 -16.29 2.77 2.84
CA LYS A 101 -17.49 3.55 3.19
C LYS A 101 -17.19 4.78 4.03
N HIS A 102 -16.22 4.67 4.96
CA HIS A 102 -15.79 5.75 5.83
C HIS A 102 -14.49 6.41 5.37
N TYR A 103 -14.29 6.50 4.03
CA TYR A 103 -13.09 7.11 3.44
C TYR A 103 -12.81 8.52 3.97
N LYS A 104 -13.84 9.37 3.98
CA LYS A 104 -13.70 10.76 4.42
C LYS A 104 -13.30 10.88 5.88
N GLU A 105 -13.90 10.07 6.73
CA GLU A 105 -13.61 10.01 8.16
C GLU A 105 -12.19 9.54 8.41
N HIS A 106 -11.71 8.52 7.68
CA HIS A 106 -10.33 8.02 7.77
C HIS A 106 -9.32 9.10 7.36
N VAL A 107 -9.58 9.85 6.27
CA VAL A 107 -8.70 10.95 5.84
C VAL A 107 -8.63 12.03 6.91
N LYS A 108 -9.77 12.50 7.40
CA LYS A 108 -9.81 13.54 8.45
C LYS A 108 -9.12 13.10 9.73
N GLU A 109 -9.32 11.84 10.10
CA GLU A 109 -8.69 11.28 11.29
C GLU A 109 -7.17 11.16 11.16
N ALA A 110 -6.69 10.71 9.99
CA ALA A 110 -5.25 10.61 9.71
C ALA A 110 -4.58 12.00 9.73
N VAL A 111 -5.24 13.00 9.15
CA VAL A 111 -4.78 14.41 9.20
C VAL A 111 -4.72 14.91 10.64
N ALA A 112 -5.79 14.71 11.40
CA ALA A 112 -5.88 15.16 12.81
C ALA A 112 -4.84 14.45 13.70
N ALA A 113 -4.52 13.19 13.40
CA ALA A 113 -3.48 12.41 14.08
C ALA A 113 -2.06 12.74 13.58
N GLY A 114 -1.92 13.66 12.63
CA GLY A 114 -0.64 14.17 12.14
C GLY A 114 0.12 13.19 11.24
N ALA A 115 -0.57 12.43 10.39
CA ALA A 115 0.10 11.64 9.36
C ALA A 115 0.96 12.55 8.46
N ASP A 116 2.19 12.13 8.16
CA ASP A 116 3.08 12.89 7.28
C ASP A 116 2.61 12.81 5.83
N VAL A 117 2.15 11.62 5.40
CA VAL A 117 1.64 11.40 4.04
C VAL A 117 0.35 10.58 4.05
N ILE A 118 -0.53 10.82 3.07
CA ILE A 118 -1.69 9.99 2.75
C ILE A 118 -1.55 9.49 1.31
N ILE A 119 -1.45 8.18 1.14
CA ILE A 119 -1.47 7.51 -0.17
C ILE A 119 -2.87 6.91 -0.37
N SER A 120 -3.53 7.23 -1.49
CA SER A 120 -4.90 6.80 -1.70
C SER A 120 -5.09 6.13 -3.06
N GLY A 121 -5.70 4.95 -3.05
CA GLY A 121 -5.94 4.09 -4.21
C GLY A 121 -7.23 3.27 -4.08
N ALA A 122 -7.32 2.17 -4.82
CA ALA A 122 -8.56 1.40 -5.01
C ALA A 122 -9.73 2.29 -5.49
N GLY A 123 -9.44 3.05 -6.53
CA GLY A 123 -10.23 4.14 -7.11
C GLY A 123 -9.43 5.44 -7.13
N LEU A 124 -9.85 6.40 -7.98
CA LEU A 124 -9.19 7.72 -8.03
C LEU A 124 -9.68 8.60 -6.88
N PRO A 125 -8.79 9.16 -6.04
CA PRO A 125 -9.14 9.96 -4.86
C PRO A 125 -9.53 11.40 -5.24
N MET A 126 -10.63 11.56 -5.96
CA MET A 126 -11.03 12.82 -6.60
C MET A 126 -11.16 13.98 -5.63
N ASN A 127 -11.63 13.74 -4.40
CA ASN A 127 -11.89 14.76 -3.37
C ASN A 127 -10.84 14.77 -2.23
N LEU A 128 -9.72 14.06 -2.37
CA LEU A 128 -8.68 14.02 -1.33
C LEU A 128 -8.12 15.42 -0.98
N PRO A 129 -7.85 16.34 -1.95
CA PRO A 129 -7.39 17.67 -1.63
C PRO A 129 -8.34 18.46 -0.73
N GLU A 130 -9.67 18.36 -0.97
CA GLU A 130 -10.70 19.01 -0.15
C GLU A 130 -10.70 18.47 1.28
N LEU A 131 -10.58 17.15 1.44
CA LEU A 131 -10.63 16.50 2.74
C LEU A 131 -9.42 16.78 3.63
N VAL A 132 -8.26 16.99 3.02
CA VAL A 132 -7.01 17.32 3.71
C VAL A 132 -6.93 18.83 4.00
N GLY A 133 -7.47 19.68 3.10
CA GLY A 133 -7.40 21.12 3.22
C GLY A 133 -6.08 21.73 2.72
N GLU A 134 -6.11 23.04 2.43
CA GLU A 134 -5.00 23.76 1.76
C GLU A 134 -3.79 24.00 2.67
N THR A 135 -4.01 24.27 3.96
CA THR A 135 -2.96 24.63 4.92
C THR A 135 -2.38 23.45 5.68
N CYS A 136 -2.80 22.23 5.35
CA CYS A 136 -2.37 21.04 6.05
C CYS A 136 -0.94 20.64 5.65
N ARG A 137 -0.14 20.22 6.64
CA ARG A 137 1.22 19.69 6.43
C ARG A 137 1.24 18.29 5.80
N THR A 138 0.15 17.53 5.96
CA THR A 138 0.04 16.17 5.40
C THR A 138 0.10 16.21 3.89
N LYS A 139 1.04 15.47 3.30
CA LYS A 139 1.21 15.35 1.86
C LYS A 139 0.29 14.27 1.29
N ILE A 140 -0.18 14.46 0.06
CA ILE A 140 -1.15 13.56 -0.56
C ILE A 140 -0.66 13.00 -1.90
N ALA A 141 -0.89 11.71 -2.08
CA ALA A 141 -0.57 11.01 -3.32
C ALA A 141 -1.73 10.14 -3.80
N PRO A 142 -2.07 10.20 -5.09
CA PRO A 142 -2.88 9.19 -5.73
C PRO A 142 -2.04 7.96 -6.08
N ILE A 143 -2.65 6.76 -6.05
CA ILE A 143 -2.12 5.59 -6.72
C ILE A 143 -2.73 5.53 -8.12
N VAL A 144 -1.88 5.41 -9.12
CA VAL A 144 -2.26 5.33 -10.53
C VAL A 144 -1.54 4.16 -11.20
N SER A 145 -2.14 3.59 -12.26
CA SER A 145 -1.54 2.52 -13.04
C SER A 145 -1.42 2.89 -14.53
N SER A 146 -1.73 4.14 -14.90
CA SER A 146 -1.66 4.58 -16.28
C SER A 146 -1.55 6.10 -16.41
N LYS A 147 -0.94 6.57 -17.51
CA LYS A 147 -0.91 7.98 -17.93
C LYS A 147 -2.31 8.59 -17.95
N ARG A 148 -3.29 7.86 -18.48
CA ARG A 148 -4.67 8.34 -18.56
C ARG A 148 -5.25 8.63 -17.17
N ALA A 149 -5.04 7.73 -16.21
CA ALA A 149 -5.48 7.94 -14.83
C ALA A 149 -4.76 9.13 -14.19
N THR A 150 -3.45 9.26 -14.43
CA THR A 150 -2.63 10.38 -13.96
C THR A 150 -3.12 11.71 -14.51
N GLN A 151 -3.32 11.82 -15.81
CA GLN A 151 -3.86 13.03 -16.43
C GLN A 151 -5.23 13.40 -15.88
N LEU A 152 -6.10 12.42 -15.69
CA LEU A 152 -7.43 12.65 -15.15
C LEU A 152 -7.36 13.21 -13.73
N ILE A 153 -6.62 12.56 -12.83
CA ILE A 153 -6.59 12.96 -11.43
C ILE A 153 -5.92 14.33 -11.24
N LEU A 154 -4.78 14.58 -11.90
CA LEU A 154 -4.09 15.86 -11.81
C LEU A 154 -4.93 17.00 -12.38
N LYS A 155 -5.60 16.78 -13.54
CA LYS A 155 -6.52 17.75 -14.13
C LYS A 155 -7.69 18.06 -13.20
N MET A 156 -8.28 17.05 -12.57
CA MET A 156 -9.41 17.22 -11.66
C MET A 156 -9.02 17.97 -10.40
N TRP A 157 -7.87 17.64 -9.81
CA TRP A 157 -7.38 18.35 -8.63
C TRP A 157 -7.03 19.81 -8.93
N ASP A 158 -6.37 20.07 -10.05
CA ASP A 158 -6.09 21.44 -10.52
C ASP A 158 -7.38 22.23 -10.78
N HIS A 159 -8.34 21.63 -11.50
CA HIS A 159 -9.57 22.33 -11.88
C HIS A 159 -10.43 22.70 -10.67
N HIS A 160 -10.64 21.74 -9.75
CA HIS A 160 -11.57 21.92 -8.63
C HIS A 160 -10.93 22.54 -7.40
N TYR A 161 -9.66 22.25 -7.13
CA TYR A 161 -9.02 22.60 -5.86
C TYR A 161 -7.79 23.49 -6.02
N LYS A 162 -7.40 23.85 -7.27
CA LYS A 162 -6.18 24.62 -7.54
C LYS A 162 -4.94 24.00 -6.85
N ARG A 163 -4.90 22.69 -6.81
CA ARG A 163 -3.86 21.88 -6.16
C ARG A 163 -3.41 20.75 -7.07
N THR A 164 -2.16 20.31 -6.93
CA THR A 164 -1.64 19.10 -7.57
C THR A 164 -1.25 18.06 -6.54
N ALA A 165 -0.83 16.87 -6.97
CA ALA A 165 -0.30 15.84 -6.09
C ALA A 165 1.03 16.31 -5.45
N ASP A 166 1.27 15.91 -4.21
CA ASP A 166 2.57 16.15 -3.55
C ASP A 166 3.61 15.13 -4.02
N PHE A 167 3.16 13.93 -4.39
CA PHE A 167 3.90 12.88 -5.07
C PHE A 167 2.91 11.92 -5.75
N ILE A 168 3.39 10.97 -6.57
CA ILE A 168 2.55 10.01 -7.29
C ILE A 168 3.11 8.61 -7.05
N VAL A 169 2.23 7.64 -6.71
CA VAL A 169 2.59 6.23 -6.68
C VAL A 169 2.09 5.56 -7.96
N ILE A 170 2.99 4.97 -8.74
CA ILE A 170 2.67 4.22 -9.96
C ILE A 170 2.67 2.74 -9.62
N GLU A 171 1.49 2.13 -9.65
CA GLU A 171 1.34 0.72 -9.32
C GLU A 171 1.32 -0.14 -10.58
N GLY A 172 2.32 -1.02 -10.69
CA GLY A 172 2.50 -1.94 -11.80
C GLY A 172 1.68 -3.22 -11.71
N PRO A 173 1.63 -4.01 -12.80
CA PRO A 173 0.79 -5.20 -12.91
C PRO A 173 1.25 -6.36 -12.03
N LYS A 174 2.46 -6.33 -11.46
CA LYS A 174 2.99 -7.33 -10.51
C LYS A 174 2.66 -7.02 -9.04
N ALA A 175 1.90 -5.98 -8.77
CA ALA A 175 1.47 -5.63 -7.41
C ALA A 175 0.62 -6.73 -6.76
N GLY A 176 0.46 -6.65 -5.44
CA GLY A 176 -0.41 -7.49 -4.63
C GLY A 176 -1.73 -6.80 -4.30
N GLY A 177 -2.70 -7.56 -3.80
CA GLY A 177 -4.01 -7.02 -3.48
C GLY A 177 -4.80 -6.62 -4.72
N HIS A 178 -5.53 -5.51 -4.65
CA HIS A 178 -6.36 -5.03 -5.74
C HIS A 178 -5.53 -4.38 -6.84
N LEU A 179 -5.80 -4.73 -8.09
CA LEU A 179 -5.00 -4.32 -9.25
C LEU A 179 -5.76 -3.34 -10.14
N GLY A 180 -5.09 -2.28 -10.57
CA GLY A 180 -5.60 -1.26 -11.49
C GLY A 180 -5.60 -1.69 -12.96
N PHE A 181 -5.62 -3.00 -13.25
CA PHE A 181 -5.57 -3.61 -14.58
C PHE A 181 -6.81 -4.46 -14.81
N SER A 182 -7.17 -4.70 -16.08
CA SER A 182 -8.28 -5.61 -16.42
C SER A 182 -7.85 -7.08 -16.29
N ASP A 183 -8.84 -7.97 -16.11
CA ASP A 183 -8.61 -9.42 -16.09
C ASP A 183 -7.84 -9.89 -17.36
N GLU A 184 -8.13 -9.26 -18.53
CA GLU A 184 -7.48 -9.61 -19.79
C GLU A 184 -5.99 -9.23 -19.81
N GLN A 185 -5.66 -8.03 -19.32
CA GLN A 185 -4.27 -7.58 -19.19
C GLN A 185 -3.46 -8.46 -18.24
N LEU A 186 -4.09 -8.95 -17.18
CA LEU A 186 -3.42 -9.76 -16.16
C LEU A 186 -3.19 -11.21 -16.57
N LYS A 187 -3.74 -11.67 -17.72
CA LYS A 187 -3.44 -13.01 -18.27
C LYS A 187 -2.01 -13.11 -18.81
N ASP A 188 -1.46 -12.00 -19.32
CA ASP A 188 -0.09 -11.92 -19.79
C ASP A 188 0.55 -10.60 -19.32
N VAL A 189 1.03 -10.64 -18.08
CA VAL A 189 1.69 -9.49 -17.45
C VAL A 189 2.96 -9.08 -18.20
N GLY A 190 3.62 -10.05 -18.88
CA GLY A 190 4.83 -9.80 -19.66
C GLY A 190 4.59 -8.97 -20.93
N ALA A 191 3.35 -8.96 -21.45
CA ALA A 191 2.98 -8.14 -22.62
C ALA A 191 2.69 -6.67 -22.27
N ILE A 192 2.64 -6.30 -20.97
CA ILE A 192 2.40 -4.93 -20.54
C ILE A 192 3.71 -4.14 -20.55
N ASP A 193 3.81 -3.12 -21.38
CA ASP A 193 4.93 -2.16 -21.39
C ASP A 193 4.80 -1.21 -20.19
N PHE A 194 5.15 -1.71 -19.01
CA PHE A 194 5.05 -0.94 -17.78
C PHE A 194 6.13 0.16 -17.70
N ASP A 195 7.32 -0.09 -18.21
CA ASP A 195 8.41 0.90 -18.24
C ASP A 195 8.04 2.10 -19.11
N GLY A 196 7.48 1.85 -20.28
CA GLY A 196 6.95 2.91 -21.14
C GLY A 196 5.82 3.70 -20.48
N GLU A 197 4.95 3.03 -19.71
CA GLU A 197 3.89 3.72 -18.95
C GLU A 197 4.46 4.60 -17.84
N VAL A 198 5.47 4.12 -17.09
CA VAL A 198 6.18 4.91 -16.06
C VAL A 198 6.79 6.17 -16.68
N GLN A 199 7.51 6.05 -17.80
CA GLN A 199 8.10 7.20 -18.50
C GLN A 199 7.06 8.21 -18.99
N GLN A 200 5.91 7.72 -19.48
CA GLN A 200 4.81 8.58 -19.92
C GLN A 200 4.15 9.33 -18.74
N ILE A 201 4.05 8.70 -17.57
CA ILE A 201 3.54 9.35 -16.36
C ILE A 201 4.52 10.42 -15.88
N ILE A 202 5.82 10.11 -15.86
CA ILE A 202 6.87 11.08 -15.52
C ILE A 202 6.85 12.29 -16.48
N ALA A 203 6.67 12.08 -17.78
CA ALA A 203 6.50 13.16 -18.73
C ALA A 203 5.24 13.99 -18.49
N CYS A 204 4.14 13.33 -18.12
CA CYS A 204 2.85 13.98 -17.87
C CYS A 204 2.86 14.94 -16.67
N LYS A 205 3.58 14.62 -15.59
CA LYS A 205 3.64 15.45 -14.39
C LYS A 205 4.33 16.80 -14.59
N ARG A 206 5.27 16.90 -15.56
CA ARG A 206 6.11 18.10 -15.77
C ARG A 206 5.30 19.38 -15.96
N ALA A 207 4.20 19.33 -16.73
CA ALA A 207 3.32 20.49 -16.92
C ALA A 207 2.69 20.99 -15.61
N TYR A 208 2.46 20.09 -14.65
CA TYR A 208 1.94 20.46 -13.33
C TYR A 208 3.05 20.93 -12.40
N GLU A 209 4.26 20.40 -12.51
CA GLU A 209 5.45 20.91 -11.80
C GLU A 209 5.73 22.36 -12.17
N GLU A 210 5.75 22.67 -13.48
CA GLU A 210 5.91 24.03 -13.98
C GLU A 210 4.78 24.95 -13.51
N LYS A 211 3.53 24.49 -13.62
CA LYS A 211 2.37 25.30 -13.23
C LYS A 211 2.32 25.62 -11.75
N PHE A 212 2.69 24.67 -10.90
CA PHE A 212 2.61 24.81 -9.43
C PHE A 212 3.96 25.15 -8.79
N GLU A 213 5.00 25.35 -9.61
CA GLU A 213 6.37 25.72 -9.20
C GLU A 213 6.94 24.79 -8.11
N ARG A 214 6.70 23.48 -8.26
CA ARG A 214 7.18 22.46 -7.30
C ARG A 214 7.40 21.11 -7.96
N GLU A 215 8.34 20.34 -7.40
CA GLU A 215 8.56 18.96 -7.79
C GLU A 215 7.39 18.06 -7.35
N ILE A 216 7.10 17.04 -8.17
CA ILE A 216 6.14 15.97 -7.88
C ILE A 216 6.89 14.65 -7.99
N PRO A 217 7.48 14.15 -6.90
CA PRO A 217 8.19 12.88 -6.92
C PRO A 217 7.33 11.71 -7.41
N VAL A 218 7.94 10.76 -8.10
CA VAL A 218 7.30 9.55 -8.60
C VAL A 218 7.87 8.34 -7.90
N ILE A 219 6.99 7.50 -7.39
CA ILE A 219 7.29 6.26 -6.69
C ILE A 219 6.79 5.09 -7.51
N VAL A 220 7.68 4.20 -7.93
CA VAL A 220 7.32 2.98 -8.66
C VAL A 220 7.03 1.84 -7.69
N ALA A 221 5.92 1.15 -7.90
CA ALA A 221 5.44 0.06 -7.09
C ALA A 221 5.01 -1.14 -7.95
N GLY A 222 4.90 -2.32 -7.33
CA GLY A 222 4.35 -3.50 -7.99
C GLY A 222 5.39 -4.32 -8.75
N GLY A 223 6.05 -5.20 -8.01
CA GLY A 223 7.08 -6.11 -8.53
C GLY A 223 8.49 -5.81 -8.04
N ILE A 224 8.69 -4.71 -7.34
CA ILE A 224 9.99 -4.39 -6.72
C ILE A 224 10.29 -5.41 -5.62
N TYR A 225 11.43 -6.10 -5.75
CA TYR A 225 11.81 -7.18 -4.84
C TYR A 225 13.22 -6.99 -4.25
N ASP A 226 14.19 -6.59 -5.05
CA ASP A 226 15.60 -6.46 -4.68
C ASP A 226 16.21 -5.12 -5.15
N GLY A 227 17.49 -4.92 -4.86
CA GLY A 227 18.20 -3.71 -5.26
C GLY A 227 18.32 -3.50 -6.76
N THR A 228 18.27 -4.57 -7.55
CA THR A 228 18.27 -4.47 -9.01
C THR A 228 16.96 -3.85 -9.52
N ASP A 229 15.82 -4.28 -8.95
CA ASP A 229 14.52 -3.69 -9.28
C ASP A 229 14.46 -2.21 -8.84
N ILE A 230 15.05 -1.87 -7.68
CA ILE A 230 15.13 -0.47 -7.20
C ILE A 230 15.94 0.37 -8.19
N ARG A 231 17.13 -0.08 -8.55
CA ARG A 231 18.02 0.59 -9.51
C ARG A 231 17.32 0.81 -10.86
N HIS A 232 16.67 -0.21 -11.39
CA HIS A 232 15.89 -0.11 -12.64
C HIS A 232 14.80 0.97 -12.53
N ALA A 233 14.03 1.02 -11.46
CA ALA A 233 13.03 2.06 -11.26
C ALA A 233 13.64 3.47 -11.22
N LEU A 234 14.78 3.64 -10.54
CA LEU A 234 15.50 4.93 -10.48
C LEU A 234 16.07 5.33 -11.85
N GLU A 235 16.57 4.38 -12.65
CA GLU A 235 17.05 4.60 -14.03
C GLU A 235 15.92 5.02 -14.97
N LEU A 236 14.70 4.55 -14.76
CA LEU A 236 13.50 5.02 -15.49
C LEU A 236 13.12 6.46 -15.13
N GLY A 237 13.71 7.02 -14.07
CA GLY A 237 13.46 8.38 -13.58
C GLY A 237 12.50 8.48 -12.41
N ALA A 238 12.27 7.38 -11.70
CA ALA A 238 11.56 7.42 -10.42
C ALA A 238 12.42 8.07 -9.33
N ASP A 239 11.77 8.68 -8.35
CA ASP A 239 12.41 9.31 -7.19
C ASP A 239 12.50 8.35 -5.99
N GLY A 240 11.83 7.19 -6.07
CA GLY A 240 11.84 6.14 -5.07
C GLY A 240 10.95 4.97 -5.49
N VAL A 241 10.86 3.98 -4.60
CA VAL A 241 10.08 2.76 -4.83
C VAL A 241 9.13 2.47 -3.68
N GLN A 242 8.06 1.70 -3.96
CA GLN A 242 7.20 1.15 -2.92
C GLN A 242 7.26 -0.38 -2.95
N ILE A 243 7.57 -0.98 -1.81
CA ILE A 243 7.71 -2.42 -1.61
C ILE A 243 6.70 -2.87 -0.55
N ALA A 244 6.04 -4.01 -0.78
CA ALA A 244 5.07 -4.55 0.17
C ALA A 244 5.41 -5.99 0.60
N SER A 245 5.41 -6.95 -0.32
CA SER A 245 5.49 -8.39 0.00
C SER A 245 6.70 -8.79 0.83
N ARG A 246 7.88 -8.21 0.56
CA ARG A 246 9.10 -8.46 1.35
C ARG A 246 8.92 -8.13 2.83
N PHE A 247 8.22 -7.03 3.13
CA PHE A 247 7.97 -6.59 4.50
C PHE A 247 6.99 -7.47 5.27
N VAL A 248 6.17 -8.30 4.60
CA VAL A 248 5.30 -9.28 5.29
C VAL A 248 6.12 -10.33 6.04
N ALA A 249 7.22 -10.80 5.46
CA ALA A 249 8.11 -11.78 6.06
C ALA A 249 9.14 -11.13 7.01
N THR A 250 8.75 -10.10 7.74
CA THR A 250 9.58 -9.47 8.78
C THR A 250 9.01 -9.70 10.18
N LYS A 251 9.87 -9.70 11.19
CA LYS A 251 9.45 -9.85 12.58
C LYS A 251 8.49 -8.73 13.01
N GLU A 252 8.70 -7.52 12.49
CA GLU A 252 7.95 -6.31 12.81
C GLU A 252 6.60 -6.22 12.10
N CYS A 253 6.34 -7.04 11.08
CA CYS A 253 5.02 -7.12 10.44
C CYS A 253 3.95 -7.47 11.49
N ASP A 254 2.85 -6.70 11.49
CA ASP A 254 1.81 -6.80 12.52
C ASP A 254 0.84 -7.99 12.32
N ALA A 255 0.97 -8.75 11.22
CA ALA A 255 0.20 -9.95 10.97
C ALA A 255 0.63 -11.12 11.88
N SER A 256 -0.26 -12.10 12.06
CA SER A 256 0.06 -13.31 12.80
C SER A 256 1.21 -14.10 12.17
N GLU A 257 1.90 -14.90 12.97
CA GLU A 257 2.98 -15.76 12.50
C GLU A 257 2.52 -16.69 11.37
N ALA A 258 1.30 -17.26 11.48
CA ALA A 258 0.74 -18.13 10.44
C ALA A 258 0.58 -17.40 9.09
N TYR A 259 0.24 -16.09 9.12
CA TYR A 259 0.16 -15.28 7.91
C TYR A 259 1.54 -15.09 7.25
N LYS A 260 2.56 -14.79 8.04
CA LYS A 260 3.96 -14.64 7.58
C LYS A 260 4.48 -15.95 7.00
N GLN A 261 4.21 -17.08 7.68
CA GLN A 261 4.60 -18.39 7.21
C GLN A 261 3.91 -18.78 5.90
N ALA A 262 2.68 -18.35 5.66
CA ALA A 262 2.01 -18.56 4.37
C ALA A 262 2.76 -17.90 3.21
N TYR A 263 3.40 -16.75 3.44
CA TYR A 263 4.26 -16.09 2.43
C TYR A 263 5.57 -16.85 2.20
N ILE A 264 6.21 -17.29 3.28
CA ILE A 264 7.51 -18.00 3.22
C ILE A 264 7.38 -19.37 2.54
N GLN A 265 6.22 -20.01 2.69
CA GLN A 265 5.94 -21.33 2.10
C GLN A 265 5.33 -21.24 0.69
N ALA A 266 4.94 -20.03 0.24
CA ALA A 266 4.32 -19.84 -1.06
C ALA A 266 5.29 -20.14 -2.20
N LYS A 267 4.75 -20.71 -3.27
CA LYS A 267 5.44 -20.89 -4.54
C LYS A 267 4.76 -20.07 -5.62
N ASP A 268 5.42 -19.87 -6.74
CA ASP A 268 4.86 -19.09 -7.86
C ASP A 268 3.53 -19.68 -8.38
N GLU A 269 3.42 -21.02 -8.38
CA GLU A 269 2.20 -21.74 -8.76
C GLU A 269 1.01 -21.53 -7.81
N ASP A 270 1.25 -21.03 -6.59
CA ASP A 270 0.21 -20.74 -5.62
C ASP A 270 -0.38 -19.32 -5.77
N ILE A 271 0.20 -18.52 -6.65
CA ILE A 271 -0.22 -17.13 -6.86
C ILE A 271 -1.25 -17.07 -7.97
N GLU A 272 -2.45 -16.55 -7.67
CA GLU A 272 -3.53 -16.45 -8.67
C GLU A 272 -4.23 -15.09 -8.65
N ILE A 273 -4.88 -14.76 -9.79
CA ILE A 273 -5.75 -13.60 -9.91
C ILE A 273 -7.19 -14.02 -9.57
N ILE A 274 -7.81 -13.26 -8.69
CA ILE A 274 -9.17 -13.51 -8.19
C ILE A 274 -10.10 -12.33 -8.46
N LYS A 275 -11.40 -12.56 -8.46
CA LYS A 275 -12.42 -11.50 -8.46
C LYS A 275 -12.70 -11.06 -7.03
N SER A 276 -12.42 -9.79 -6.75
CA SER A 276 -12.68 -9.21 -5.44
C SER A 276 -14.09 -8.58 -5.34
N PRO A 277 -14.74 -8.64 -4.17
CA PRO A 277 -15.97 -7.90 -3.89
C PRO A 277 -15.85 -6.37 -4.06
N VAL A 278 -14.64 -5.83 -4.11
CA VAL A 278 -14.37 -4.40 -4.41
C VAL A 278 -14.67 -4.05 -5.87
N GLY A 279 -14.80 -5.08 -6.75
CA GLY A 279 -15.05 -4.89 -8.17
C GLY A 279 -13.78 -4.74 -9.02
N MET A 280 -12.63 -5.03 -8.45
CA MET A 280 -11.32 -5.04 -9.12
C MET A 280 -10.73 -6.47 -9.07
N PRO A 281 -9.87 -6.87 -10.03
CA PRO A 281 -9.06 -8.06 -9.86
C PRO A 281 -8.17 -7.93 -8.63
N GLY A 282 -7.82 -9.07 -8.02
CA GLY A 282 -6.89 -9.10 -6.90
C GLY A 282 -5.91 -10.25 -7.06
N ARG A 283 -4.67 -10.09 -6.55
CA ARG A 283 -3.69 -11.18 -6.53
C ARG A 283 -3.58 -11.74 -5.14
N ALA A 284 -3.71 -13.08 -5.01
CA ALA A 284 -3.76 -13.76 -3.74
C ALA A 284 -3.10 -15.15 -3.79
N LEU A 285 -2.75 -15.69 -2.63
CA LEU A 285 -2.29 -17.06 -2.47
C LEU A 285 -3.47 -18.03 -2.53
N ARG A 286 -3.34 -19.07 -3.36
CA ARG A 286 -4.28 -20.18 -3.45
C ARG A 286 -4.34 -20.94 -2.12
N ASN A 287 -5.56 -21.15 -1.63
CA ASN A 287 -5.84 -21.89 -0.42
C ASN A 287 -7.25 -22.48 -0.44
N ALA A 288 -7.63 -23.18 0.62
CA ALA A 288 -8.96 -23.80 0.70
C ALA A 288 -10.12 -22.78 0.64
N PHE A 289 -9.92 -21.53 1.09
CA PHE A 289 -10.92 -20.49 0.96
C PHE A 289 -11.18 -20.15 -0.51
N LEU A 290 -10.13 -19.90 -1.30
CA LEU A 290 -10.26 -19.56 -2.73
C LEU A 290 -10.91 -20.70 -3.52
N GLU A 291 -10.57 -21.97 -3.23
CA GLU A 291 -11.20 -23.10 -3.87
C GLU A 291 -12.71 -23.19 -3.57
N ARG A 292 -13.12 -22.89 -2.32
CA ARG A 292 -14.54 -22.86 -1.96
C ARG A 292 -15.31 -21.76 -2.69
N ILE A 293 -14.73 -20.56 -2.82
CA ILE A 293 -15.44 -19.44 -3.47
C ILE A 293 -15.53 -19.56 -4.99
N LYS A 294 -14.64 -20.35 -5.63
CA LYS A 294 -14.75 -20.68 -7.06
C LYS A 294 -16.02 -21.51 -7.37
N GLY A 295 -16.42 -22.38 -6.46
CA GLY A 295 -17.53 -23.29 -6.64
C GLY A 295 -18.90 -22.79 -6.14
N SER A 296 -18.92 -21.86 -5.17
CA SER A 296 -20.17 -21.42 -4.56
C SER A 296 -20.03 -20.10 -3.81
N LYS A 297 -21.13 -19.33 -3.81
CA LYS A 297 -21.23 -18.13 -2.98
C LYS A 297 -21.26 -18.52 -1.49
N GLN A 298 -20.44 -17.81 -0.70
CA GLN A 298 -20.42 -17.98 0.74
C GLN A 298 -21.58 -17.21 1.40
N SER A 299 -22.22 -17.82 2.41
CA SER A 299 -23.23 -17.13 3.20
C SER A 299 -22.60 -16.00 4.01
N ILE A 300 -23.13 -14.79 3.85
CA ILE A 300 -22.70 -13.62 4.63
C ILE A 300 -23.69 -13.43 5.77
N LEU A 301 -23.34 -13.96 6.94
CA LEU A 301 -24.17 -13.86 8.14
C LEU A 301 -24.15 -12.47 8.77
N LYS A 302 -23.03 -11.75 8.63
CA LYS A 302 -22.83 -10.40 9.17
C LYS A 302 -22.17 -9.51 8.11
N CYS A 303 -22.73 -8.30 7.93
CA CYS A 303 -22.13 -7.26 7.08
C CYS A 303 -21.31 -6.29 7.92
N TYR A 304 -20.04 -6.12 7.57
CA TYR A 304 -19.13 -5.16 8.22
C TYR A 304 -19.26 -3.73 7.67
N ASN A 305 -20.20 -3.48 6.75
CA ASN A 305 -20.44 -2.14 6.20
C ASN A 305 -19.16 -1.41 5.73
N CYS A 306 -18.20 -2.17 5.19
CA CYS A 306 -16.82 -1.73 4.96
C CYS A 306 -16.62 -0.97 3.65
N LEU A 307 -17.43 -1.25 2.63
CA LEU A 307 -17.28 -0.71 1.28
C LEU A 307 -18.52 0.08 0.87
N GLU A 308 -18.31 1.21 0.18
CA GLU A 308 -19.40 2.09 -0.29
C GLU A 308 -20.38 1.39 -1.24
N LYS A 309 -19.85 0.58 -2.18
CA LYS A 309 -20.64 -0.05 -3.24
C LYS A 309 -20.88 -1.55 -3.04
N CYS A 310 -20.62 -2.09 -1.84
CA CYS A 310 -20.84 -3.51 -1.58
C CYS A 310 -22.33 -3.82 -1.37
N ASN A 311 -22.82 -4.87 -2.06
CA ASN A 311 -24.11 -5.48 -1.79
C ASN A 311 -23.92 -6.92 -1.31
N PRO A 312 -24.10 -7.21 -0.01
CA PRO A 312 -23.90 -8.55 0.56
C PRO A 312 -24.73 -9.65 -0.13
N ALA A 313 -25.89 -9.27 -0.71
CA ALA A 313 -26.71 -10.21 -1.45
C ALA A 313 -26.11 -10.62 -2.82
N LYS A 314 -25.18 -9.84 -3.39
CA LYS A 314 -24.62 -10.06 -4.74
C LYS A 314 -23.16 -10.51 -4.74
N VAL A 315 -22.37 -10.13 -3.73
CA VAL A 315 -20.95 -10.48 -3.69
C VAL A 315 -20.72 -11.96 -3.33
N PRO A 316 -19.63 -12.58 -3.79
CA PRO A 316 -19.37 -14.01 -3.55
C PRO A 316 -19.00 -14.32 -2.08
N TYR A 317 -18.44 -13.37 -1.36
CA TYR A 317 -18.00 -13.50 0.05
C TYR A 317 -17.84 -12.13 0.72
N CYS A 318 -17.76 -12.10 2.03
CA CYS A 318 -17.41 -10.89 2.79
C CYS A 318 -15.88 -10.72 2.83
N ILE A 319 -15.37 -9.71 2.11
CA ILE A 319 -13.93 -9.47 2.03
C ILE A 319 -13.32 -9.11 3.39
N THR A 320 -13.99 -8.28 4.19
CA THR A 320 -13.52 -7.91 5.53
C THR A 320 -13.34 -9.11 6.43
N LYS A 321 -14.36 -10.00 6.50
CA LYS A 321 -14.23 -11.22 7.28
C LYS A 321 -13.08 -12.09 6.80
N ALA A 322 -12.96 -12.31 5.50
CA ALA A 322 -11.91 -13.14 4.93
C ALA A 322 -10.49 -12.60 5.21
N LEU A 323 -10.31 -11.26 5.18
CA LEU A 323 -9.03 -10.62 5.50
C LEU A 323 -8.73 -10.66 7.00
N ILE A 324 -9.74 -10.44 7.86
CA ILE A 324 -9.59 -10.54 9.32
C ILE A 324 -9.24 -11.97 9.74
N ASP A 325 -9.92 -12.98 9.19
CA ASP A 325 -9.62 -14.39 9.47
C ASP A 325 -8.17 -14.72 9.13
N ALA A 326 -7.71 -14.29 7.92
CA ALA A 326 -6.34 -14.53 7.48
C ALA A 326 -5.30 -13.88 8.39
N VAL A 327 -5.45 -12.59 8.70
CA VAL A 327 -4.45 -11.86 9.51
C VAL A 327 -4.39 -12.38 10.95
N LYS A 328 -5.49 -12.90 11.48
CA LYS A 328 -5.56 -13.57 12.81
C LYS A 328 -4.95 -14.97 12.81
N GLY A 329 -4.60 -15.52 11.65
CA GLY A 329 -3.90 -16.80 11.52
C GLY A 329 -4.69 -17.92 10.84
N ASP A 330 -5.99 -17.73 10.57
CA ASP A 330 -6.76 -18.70 9.78
C ASP A 330 -6.54 -18.50 8.28
N VAL A 331 -5.28 -18.65 7.87
CA VAL A 331 -4.85 -18.48 6.46
C VAL A 331 -5.47 -19.51 5.51
N LYS A 332 -5.96 -20.62 6.04
CA LYS A 332 -6.63 -21.66 5.26
C LYS A 332 -8.04 -21.23 4.85
N ASN A 333 -8.75 -20.50 5.72
CA ASN A 333 -10.14 -20.09 5.52
C ASN A 333 -10.28 -18.59 5.25
N GLY A 334 -9.20 -17.83 5.31
CA GLY A 334 -9.14 -16.40 5.02
C GLY A 334 -8.54 -16.09 3.66
N LEU A 335 -8.62 -14.82 3.26
CA LEU A 335 -8.04 -14.30 2.03
C LEU A 335 -6.64 -13.75 2.32
N VAL A 336 -5.64 -14.32 1.66
CA VAL A 336 -4.24 -13.88 1.76
C VAL A 336 -3.86 -13.22 0.44
N PHE A 337 -3.90 -11.88 0.40
CA PHE A 337 -3.38 -11.13 -0.75
C PHE A 337 -1.86 -11.19 -0.80
N CYS A 338 -1.27 -11.17 -1.99
CA CYS A 338 0.18 -11.24 -2.17
C CYS A 338 0.61 -10.56 -3.48
N GLY A 339 1.89 -10.19 -3.61
CA GLY A 339 2.50 -9.74 -4.86
C GLY A 339 2.93 -10.90 -5.76
N ALA A 340 3.26 -10.59 -7.02
CA ALA A 340 3.69 -11.60 -8.00
C ALA A 340 5.02 -12.28 -7.61
N ASN A 341 5.89 -11.60 -6.88
CA ASN A 341 7.21 -12.10 -6.47
C ASN A 341 7.20 -12.80 -5.09
N THR A 342 6.02 -13.11 -4.54
CA THR A 342 5.92 -13.71 -3.18
C THR A 342 6.59 -15.07 -3.10
N GLY A 343 6.55 -15.88 -4.16
CA GLY A 343 7.24 -17.19 -4.22
C GLY A 343 8.77 -17.13 -4.09
N ARG A 344 9.37 -15.93 -4.19
CA ARG A 344 10.82 -15.73 -3.94
C ARG A 344 11.17 -15.51 -2.46
N ILE A 345 10.18 -15.40 -1.57
CA ILE A 345 10.38 -15.14 -0.13
C ILE A 345 10.50 -16.49 0.58
N HIS A 346 11.67 -16.81 1.14
CA HIS A 346 11.93 -18.12 1.71
C HIS A 346 12.26 -18.11 3.22
N GLU A 347 12.47 -16.94 3.80
CA GLU A 347 12.85 -16.83 5.21
C GLU A 347 12.28 -15.59 5.90
N MET A 348 12.23 -15.65 7.23
CA MET A 348 11.88 -14.55 8.10
C MET A 348 13.11 -13.66 8.33
N THR A 349 12.93 -12.36 8.16
CA THR A 349 13.99 -11.38 8.44
C THR A 349 13.53 -10.32 9.45
N THR A 350 14.33 -9.28 9.65
CA THR A 350 13.90 -8.04 10.34
C THR A 350 13.81 -6.89 9.33
N VAL A 351 13.05 -5.86 9.66
CA VAL A 351 13.01 -4.63 8.84
C VAL A 351 14.41 -4.06 8.65
N HIS A 352 15.21 -4.01 9.72
CA HIS A 352 16.59 -3.56 9.64
C HIS A 352 17.41 -4.37 8.63
N GLN A 353 17.41 -5.71 8.74
CA GLN A 353 18.16 -6.56 7.81
C GLN A 353 17.69 -6.39 6.36
N LEU A 354 16.37 -6.34 6.15
CA LEU A 354 15.81 -6.14 4.81
C LEU A 354 16.21 -4.79 4.22
N MET A 355 16.13 -3.70 4.99
CA MET A 355 16.53 -2.37 4.53
C MET A 355 18.02 -2.33 4.20
N GLN A 356 18.88 -2.92 5.02
CA GLN A 356 20.32 -3.03 4.76
C GLN A 356 20.64 -3.83 3.50
N GLU A 357 19.95 -4.96 3.27
CA GLU A 357 20.05 -5.76 2.05
C GLU A 357 19.69 -4.94 0.80
N LEU A 358 18.51 -4.29 0.81
CA LEU A 358 18.03 -3.50 -0.31
C LEU A 358 18.96 -2.32 -0.64
N ILE A 359 19.50 -1.64 0.38
CA ILE A 359 20.45 -0.54 0.20
C ILE A 359 21.77 -1.06 -0.40
N ALA A 360 22.32 -2.14 0.15
CA ALA A 360 23.56 -2.73 -0.32
C ALA A 360 23.47 -3.18 -1.79
N GLU A 361 22.40 -3.88 -2.13
CA GLU A 361 22.17 -4.36 -3.49
C GLU A 361 21.93 -3.23 -4.51
N THR A 362 21.37 -2.10 -4.07
CA THR A 362 21.17 -0.94 -4.95
C THR A 362 22.47 -0.23 -5.25
N ALA A 363 23.45 -0.27 -4.36
CA ALA A 363 24.74 0.39 -4.52
C ALA A 363 25.70 -0.31 -5.50
N VAL A 364 25.47 -1.58 -5.82
CA VAL A 364 26.26 -2.40 -6.76
C VAL A 364 25.79 -2.22 -8.18
#